data_842de347e0211fed2417d0c2efd4220d
#
_entry.id   842de347e0211fed2417d0c2efd4220d
#
_cell.length_a   1.000
_cell.length_b   1.000
_cell.length_c   1.000
_cell.angle_alpha   90.00
_cell.angle_beta   90.00
_cell.angle_gamma   90.00
#
_symmetry.space_group_name_H-M   'P 1'
#
loop_
_entity.id
_entity.type
_entity.pdbx_description
1 polymer ?
#
loop_
_entity_poly.entity_id
_entity_poly.type
_entity_poly.pdbx_seq_one_letter_code
_entity_poly.pdbx_strand_id
1 'polypeptide(L)'
;QHHCELQEHHFHFVTFDIKSGKTTAIVGESGCGKTVTAKALMGLIHRPGKVLEESQILFNGKDIINLSKKEKNEFCGKECSMIFQDALVSLNPTMKIGKQITENLTNHNKSIPKKELKRKATEMLQLVEIPDAEKCLEKYPHELSGGMRQRIMIAMALVTHPNLLIADEPTTALDVTIQAQIISLMKELQKKMGMSIDLITHYLGV
;
A
#
# COMPACT_ATOMS: atom_id res chain seq x y z
N GLN A 1 26.05 14.27 30.61
CA GLN A 1 24.84 13.50 30.91
C GLN A 1 23.72 14.06 30.04
N HIS A 2 23.45 13.46 28.89
CA HIS A 2 22.27 13.77 28.10
C HIS A 2 21.16 12.82 28.54
N HIS A 3 20.18 13.32 29.28
CA HIS A 3 18.90 12.64 29.48
C HIS A 3 18.16 12.66 28.15
N CYS A 4 18.08 11.52 27.50
CA CYS A 4 17.13 11.28 26.40
C CYS A 4 15.82 10.87 27.07
N GLU A 5 14.89 11.81 27.25
CA GLU A 5 13.51 11.50 27.62
C GLU A 5 12.87 10.80 26.44
N LEU A 6 12.73 9.48 26.53
CA LEU A 6 11.87 8.70 25.65
C LEU A 6 10.43 9.10 26.00
N GLN A 7 9.81 9.90 25.15
CA GLN A 7 8.36 10.10 25.20
C GLN A 7 7.71 8.74 24.93
N GLU A 8 7.16 8.12 25.99
CA GLU A 8 6.30 6.96 25.86
C GLU A 8 5.00 7.44 25.20
N HIS A 9 4.85 7.20 23.91
CA HIS A 9 3.57 7.36 23.24
C HIS A 9 2.68 6.20 23.67
N HIS A 10 1.78 6.44 24.62
CA HIS A 10 0.73 5.51 24.97
C HIS A 10 -0.30 5.50 23.85
N PHE A 11 -0.29 4.43 23.04
CA PHE A 11 -1.36 4.21 22.08
C PHE A 11 -2.58 3.67 22.81
N HIS A 12 -3.74 4.31 22.61
CA HIS A 12 -5.01 3.80 23.11
C HIS A 12 -5.42 2.56 22.31
N PHE A 13 -6.15 1.64 22.94
CA PHE A 13 -6.75 0.50 22.25
C PHE A 13 -7.70 1.01 21.14
N VAL A 14 -7.52 0.48 19.93
CA VAL A 14 -8.36 0.78 18.79
C VAL A 14 -9.01 -0.51 18.33
N THR A 15 -10.34 -0.50 18.18
CA THR A 15 -11.11 -1.61 17.65
C THR A 15 -11.95 -1.13 16.48
N PHE A 16 -11.80 -1.73 15.31
CA PHE A 16 -12.60 -1.44 14.12
C PHE A 16 -12.61 -2.62 13.17
N ASP A 17 -13.59 -2.62 12.25
CA ASP A 17 -13.74 -3.64 11.23
C ASP A 17 -13.54 -3.06 9.83
N ILE A 18 -12.81 -3.76 8.98
CA ILE A 18 -12.73 -3.49 7.54
C ILE A 18 -13.69 -4.46 6.84
N LYS A 19 -14.77 -3.92 6.28
CA LYS A 19 -15.79 -4.74 5.60
C LYS A 19 -15.31 -5.17 4.22
N SER A 20 -15.50 -6.47 3.92
CA SER A 20 -15.14 -7.05 2.62
C SER A 20 -15.79 -6.29 1.45
N GLY A 21 -14.99 -5.98 0.41
CA GLY A 21 -15.43 -5.26 -0.78
C GLY A 21 -15.87 -3.81 -0.53
N LYS A 22 -15.52 -3.21 0.61
CA LYS A 22 -15.84 -1.83 0.97
C LYS A 22 -14.58 -1.01 1.22
N THR A 23 -14.73 0.31 1.15
CA THR A 23 -13.72 1.25 1.66
C THR A 23 -14.05 1.61 3.09
N THR A 24 -13.11 1.39 4.00
CA THR A 24 -13.13 1.91 5.38
C THR A 24 -12.17 3.08 5.43
N ALA A 25 -12.56 4.19 6.03
CA ALA A 25 -11.68 5.35 6.18
C ALA A 25 -11.27 5.52 7.65
N ILE A 26 -9.97 5.57 7.90
CA ILE A 26 -9.40 5.95 9.20
C ILE A 26 -9.02 7.42 9.12
N VAL A 27 -9.75 8.26 9.85
CA VAL A 27 -9.57 9.71 9.84
C VAL A 27 -9.10 10.19 11.21
N GLY A 28 -8.19 11.16 11.24
CA GLY A 28 -7.68 11.76 12.47
C GLY A 28 -6.54 12.71 12.20
N GLU A 29 -6.14 13.45 13.24
CA GLU A 29 -5.04 14.41 13.16
C GLU A 29 -3.68 13.74 12.89
N SER A 30 -2.72 14.53 12.40
CA SER A 30 -1.34 14.04 12.22
C SER A 30 -0.77 13.59 13.58
N GLY A 31 -0.08 12.45 13.59
CA GLY A 31 0.53 11.91 14.80
C GLY A 31 -0.38 11.09 15.71
N CYS A 32 -1.70 10.97 15.45
CA CYS A 32 -2.63 10.19 16.29
C CYS A 32 -2.51 8.65 16.13
N GLY A 33 -1.53 8.13 15.39
CA GLY A 33 -1.26 6.70 15.31
C GLY A 33 -1.83 5.97 14.09
N LYS A 34 -2.50 6.63 13.14
CA LYS A 34 -3.09 5.99 11.94
C LYS A 34 -2.10 5.12 11.15
N THR A 35 -0.98 5.70 10.77
CA THR A 35 0.11 4.99 10.05
C THR A 35 0.66 3.82 10.87
N VAL A 36 0.76 3.97 12.20
CA VAL A 36 1.25 2.90 13.09
C VAL A 36 0.24 1.75 13.11
N THR A 37 -1.06 2.03 13.16
CA THR A 37 -2.13 1.03 13.05
C THR A 37 -2.03 0.27 11.72
N ALA A 38 -1.88 0.97 10.58
CA ALA A 38 -1.67 0.35 9.28
C ALA A 38 -0.42 -0.55 9.24
N LYS A 39 0.69 -0.07 9.81
CA LYS A 39 1.92 -0.87 9.91
C LYS A 39 1.75 -2.10 10.81
N ALA A 40 0.93 -2.01 11.86
CA ALA A 40 0.60 -3.16 12.71
C ALA A 40 -0.17 -4.23 11.92
N LEU A 41 -1.17 -3.83 11.09
CA LEU A 41 -1.88 -4.71 10.18
C LEU A 41 -0.95 -5.45 9.21
N MET A 42 0.11 -4.81 8.75
CA MET A 42 1.12 -5.39 7.86
C MET A 42 2.23 -6.15 8.61
N GLY A 43 2.21 -6.18 9.94
CA GLY A 43 3.30 -6.75 10.73
C GLY A 43 4.63 -6.02 10.60
N LEU A 44 4.60 -4.71 10.26
CA LEU A 44 5.75 -3.85 9.99
C LEU A 44 6.16 -2.99 11.20
N ILE A 45 5.72 -3.34 12.40
CA ILE A 45 6.17 -2.65 13.62
C ILE A 45 7.58 -3.13 13.97
N HIS A 46 8.51 -2.19 14.03
CA HIS A 46 9.91 -2.42 14.40
C HIS A 46 10.22 -1.90 15.81
N ARG A 47 11.19 -2.53 16.46
CA ARG A 47 11.69 -2.06 17.75
C ARG A 47 12.12 -0.57 17.68
N PRO A 48 11.83 0.22 18.75
CA PRO A 48 11.34 -0.16 20.07
C PRO A 48 9.82 -0.42 20.14
N GLY A 49 9.04 -0.12 19.09
CA GLY A 49 7.60 -0.40 19.05
C GLY A 49 7.29 -1.90 19.13
N LYS A 50 6.16 -2.22 19.73
CA LYS A 50 5.61 -3.58 19.77
C LYS A 50 4.09 -3.55 19.70
N VAL A 51 3.50 -4.58 19.12
CA VAL A 51 2.07 -4.86 19.28
C VAL A 51 1.88 -5.54 20.63
N LEU A 52 0.89 -5.12 21.40
CA LEU A 52 0.62 -5.67 22.72
C LEU A 52 0.15 -7.13 22.60
N GLU A 53 0.44 -7.96 23.60
CA GLU A 53 0.11 -9.39 23.59
C GLU A 53 -1.39 -9.65 23.56
N GLU A 54 -2.19 -8.77 24.16
CA GLU A 54 -3.65 -8.80 24.16
C GLU A 54 -4.29 -8.31 22.84
N SER A 55 -3.50 -7.77 21.92
CA SER A 55 -4.00 -7.32 20.61
C SER A 55 -4.36 -8.50 19.73
N GLN A 56 -5.41 -8.34 18.94
CA GLN A 56 -5.85 -9.32 17.96
C GLN A 56 -6.10 -8.65 16.62
N ILE A 57 -5.58 -9.21 15.54
CA ILE A 57 -5.84 -8.76 14.18
C ILE A 57 -6.32 -9.96 13.36
N LEU A 58 -7.61 -9.97 13.03
CA LEU A 58 -8.22 -11.07 12.29
C LEU A 58 -8.34 -10.73 10.80
N PHE A 59 -7.79 -11.58 9.95
CA PHE A 59 -7.99 -11.53 8.50
C PHE A 59 -8.63 -12.84 8.04
N ASN A 60 -9.86 -12.77 7.52
CA ASN A 60 -10.66 -13.95 7.17
C ASN A 60 -10.73 -15.01 8.31
N GLY A 61 -10.87 -14.54 9.55
CA GLY A 61 -10.94 -15.40 10.74
C GLY A 61 -9.59 -15.94 11.25
N LYS A 62 -8.47 -15.65 10.58
CA LYS A 62 -7.13 -16.05 11.00
C LYS A 62 -6.41 -14.87 11.67
N ASP A 63 -5.85 -15.10 12.86
CA ASP A 63 -5.02 -14.08 13.53
C ASP A 63 -3.68 -13.93 12.82
N ILE A 64 -3.41 -12.72 12.31
CA ILE A 64 -2.21 -12.41 11.54
C ILE A 64 -1.03 -11.94 12.39
N ILE A 65 -1.24 -11.61 13.67
CA ILE A 65 -0.15 -11.22 14.59
C ILE A 65 0.79 -12.41 14.79
N ASN A 66 0.22 -13.60 14.97
CA ASN A 66 0.93 -14.82 15.30
C ASN A 66 1.44 -15.62 14.09
N LEU A 67 1.36 -15.06 12.88
CA LEU A 67 1.91 -15.71 11.68
C LEU A 67 3.43 -15.87 11.77
N SER A 68 3.94 -17.01 11.32
CA SER A 68 5.36 -17.21 11.11
C SER A 68 5.93 -16.20 10.09
N LYS A 69 7.25 -15.98 10.10
CA LYS A 69 7.90 -15.08 9.12
C LYS A 69 7.58 -15.45 7.67
N LYS A 70 7.48 -16.74 7.34
CA LYS A 70 7.12 -17.21 6.01
C LYS A 70 5.68 -16.84 5.66
N GLU A 71 4.73 -17.13 6.55
CA GLU A 71 3.33 -16.79 6.38
C GLU A 71 3.10 -15.28 6.28
N LYS A 72 3.81 -14.45 7.07
CA LYS A 72 3.79 -12.99 6.95
C LYS A 72 4.26 -12.52 5.58
N ASN A 73 5.34 -13.09 5.06
CA ASN A 73 5.82 -12.76 3.71
C ASN A 73 4.83 -13.17 2.62
N GLU A 74 4.10 -14.27 2.79
CA GLU A 74 3.04 -14.67 1.86
C GLU A 74 1.81 -13.78 1.99
N PHE A 75 1.44 -13.38 3.20
CA PHE A 75 0.34 -12.46 3.47
C PHE A 75 0.60 -11.08 2.87
N CYS A 76 1.78 -10.50 3.18
CA CYS A 76 2.19 -9.20 2.63
C CYS A 76 2.46 -9.29 1.13
N GLY A 77 1.80 -8.45 0.36
CA GLY A 77 1.92 -8.35 -1.09
C GLY A 77 1.09 -9.37 -1.87
N LYS A 78 0.51 -10.40 -1.24
CA LYS A 78 -0.41 -11.34 -1.89
C LYS A 78 -1.85 -11.17 -1.42
N GLU A 79 -2.07 -11.18 -0.11
CA GLU A 79 -3.41 -11.00 0.48
C GLU A 79 -3.66 -9.54 0.86
N CYS A 80 -2.65 -8.86 1.36
CA CYS A 80 -2.68 -7.48 1.79
C CYS A 80 -1.51 -6.70 1.19
N SER A 81 -1.79 -5.56 0.57
CA SER A 81 -0.80 -4.64 0.03
C SER A 81 -0.96 -3.25 0.65
N MET A 82 0.11 -2.46 0.62
CA MET A 82 0.10 -1.11 1.19
C MET A 82 0.69 -0.09 0.23
N ILE A 83 0.03 1.05 0.12
CA ILE A 83 0.54 2.27 -0.50
C ILE A 83 1.01 3.17 0.65
N PHE A 84 2.31 3.53 0.63
CA PHE A 84 2.90 4.43 1.61
C PHE A 84 2.71 5.90 1.23
N GLN A 85 2.81 6.77 2.21
CA GLN A 85 2.51 8.20 2.12
C GLN A 85 3.29 8.95 1.03
N ASP A 86 4.53 8.55 0.71
CA ASP A 86 5.40 9.27 -0.21
C ASP A 86 5.82 8.43 -1.42
N ALA A 87 5.26 8.77 -2.60
CA ALA A 87 5.60 8.15 -3.87
C ALA A 87 7.04 8.41 -4.33
N LEU A 88 7.65 9.52 -3.90
CA LEU A 88 9.01 9.86 -4.28
C LEU A 88 10.04 8.97 -3.60
N VAL A 89 9.79 8.62 -2.35
CA VAL A 89 10.69 7.75 -1.56
C VAL A 89 10.44 6.27 -1.83
N SER A 90 9.22 5.92 -2.22
CA SER A 90 8.81 4.51 -2.40
C SER A 90 9.29 3.91 -3.72
N LEU A 91 9.51 4.72 -4.78
CA LEU A 91 10.06 4.25 -6.04
C LEU A 91 11.59 4.30 -6.04
N ASN A 92 12.22 3.20 -6.39
CA ASN A 92 13.69 3.15 -6.54
C ASN A 92 14.12 3.96 -7.79
N PRO A 93 14.85 5.10 -7.62
CA PRO A 93 15.20 5.99 -8.72
C PRO A 93 16.13 5.38 -9.76
N THR A 94 16.87 4.32 -9.39
CA THR A 94 17.85 3.65 -10.25
C THR A 94 17.31 2.42 -10.97
N MET A 95 16.01 2.11 -10.77
CA MET A 95 15.38 0.91 -11.33
C MET A 95 14.24 1.27 -12.26
N LYS A 96 14.15 0.62 -13.42
CA LYS A 96 13.05 0.79 -14.38
C LYS A 96 11.71 0.41 -13.76
N ILE A 97 10.65 1.11 -14.17
CA ILE A 97 9.29 0.91 -13.67
C ILE A 97 8.82 -0.53 -13.85
N GLY A 98 9.03 -1.12 -15.03
CA GLY A 98 8.62 -2.50 -15.30
C GLY A 98 9.23 -3.51 -14.33
N LYS A 99 10.50 -3.32 -13.96
CA LYS A 99 11.18 -4.19 -12.99
C LYS A 99 10.56 -4.04 -11.59
N GLN A 100 10.28 -2.80 -11.16
CA GLN A 100 9.68 -2.54 -9.85
C GLN A 100 8.27 -3.15 -9.74
N ILE A 101 7.42 -2.98 -10.77
CA ILE A 101 6.08 -3.58 -10.77
C ILE A 101 6.15 -5.10 -10.71
N THR A 102 7.06 -5.72 -11.47
CA THR A 102 7.14 -7.18 -11.54
C THR A 102 7.87 -7.82 -10.36
N GLU A 103 8.56 -7.04 -9.53
CA GLU A 103 9.30 -7.56 -8.37
C GLU A 103 8.36 -8.27 -7.39
N ASN A 104 7.21 -7.70 -7.09
CA ASN A 104 6.20 -8.35 -6.21
C ASN A 104 5.74 -9.69 -6.78
N LEU A 105 5.49 -9.78 -8.08
CA LEU A 105 5.13 -11.05 -8.72
C LEU A 105 6.23 -12.09 -8.61
N THR A 106 7.49 -11.70 -8.84
CA THR A 106 8.64 -12.63 -8.78
C THR A 106 8.97 -13.05 -7.36
N ASN A 107 8.73 -12.21 -6.36
CA ASN A 107 8.93 -12.56 -4.97
C ASN A 107 7.98 -13.67 -4.50
N HIS A 108 6.75 -13.67 -5.01
CA HIS A 108 5.75 -14.70 -4.68
C HIS A 108 5.77 -15.90 -5.62
N ASN A 109 6.26 -15.75 -6.85
CA ASN A 109 6.37 -16.86 -7.82
C ASN A 109 7.55 -16.64 -8.77
N LYS A 110 8.66 -17.31 -8.49
CA LYS A 110 9.89 -17.23 -9.29
C LYS A 110 9.79 -17.90 -10.68
N SER A 111 8.75 -18.70 -10.90
CA SER A 111 8.58 -19.49 -12.13
C SER A 111 7.82 -18.76 -13.23
N ILE A 112 7.38 -17.52 -13.01
CA ILE A 112 6.62 -16.76 -14.01
C ILE A 112 7.54 -16.38 -15.19
N PRO A 113 7.19 -16.74 -16.45
CA PRO A 113 7.99 -16.36 -17.61
C PRO A 113 8.07 -14.84 -17.79
N LYS A 114 9.21 -14.34 -18.28
CA LYS A 114 9.43 -12.89 -18.50
C LYS A 114 8.35 -12.24 -19.38
N LYS A 115 7.85 -12.95 -20.40
CA LYS A 115 6.78 -12.47 -21.27
C LYS A 115 5.48 -12.23 -20.50
N GLU A 116 5.16 -13.14 -19.59
CA GLU A 116 3.96 -13.05 -18.74
C GLU A 116 4.10 -11.93 -17.70
N LEU A 117 5.29 -11.75 -17.10
CA LEU A 117 5.57 -10.63 -16.22
C LEU A 117 5.36 -9.29 -16.94
N LYS A 118 5.92 -9.15 -18.16
CA LYS A 118 5.73 -7.92 -18.97
C LYS A 118 4.26 -7.69 -19.28
N ARG A 119 3.52 -8.72 -19.69
CA ARG A 119 2.06 -8.63 -19.97
C ARG A 119 1.30 -8.13 -18.76
N LYS A 120 1.48 -8.76 -17.58
CA LYS A 120 0.81 -8.37 -16.34
C LYS A 120 1.14 -6.94 -15.92
N ALA A 121 2.40 -6.54 -16.04
CA ALA A 121 2.81 -5.17 -15.72
C ALA A 121 2.18 -4.15 -16.69
N THR A 122 2.12 -4.45 -17.99
CA THR A 122 1.47 -3.60 -18.99
C THR A 122 -0.02 -3.45 -18.70
N GLU A 123 -0.71 -4.57 -18.46
CA GLU A 123 -2.16 -4.58 -18.14
C GLU A 123 -2.44 -3.76 -16.87
N MET A 124 -1.58 -3.89 -15.83
CA MET A 124 -1.75 -3.11 -14.62
C MET A 124 -1.52 -1.62 -14.83
N LEU A 125 -0.52 -1.22 -15.65
CA LEU A 125 -0.32 0.18 -16.01
C LEU A 125 -1.48 0.76 -16.81
N GLN A 126 -2.08 -0.02 -17.72
CA GLN A 126 -3.30 0.37 -18.44
C GLN A 126 -4.48 0.53 -17.46
N LEU A 127 -4.62 -0.38 -16.50
CA LEU A 127 -5.68 -0.35 -15.50
C LEU A 127 -5.62 0.90 -14.63
N VAL A 128 -4.42 1.40 -14.32
CA VAL A 128 -4.21 2.66 -13.59
C VAL A 128 -4.10 3.87 -14.52
N GLU A 129 -4.52 3.73 -15.78
CA GLU A 129 -4.60 4.80 -16.78
C GLU A 129 -3.26 5.50 -17.07
N ILE A 130 -2.17 4.74 -17.15
CA ILE A 130 -0.89 5.25 -17.62
C ILE A 130 -0.89 5.25 -19.15
N PRO A 131 -0.67 6.41 -19.81
CA PRO A 131 -0.52 6.48 -21.26
C PRO A 131 0.75 5.73 -21.72
N ASP A 132 0.69 5.12 -22.90
CA ASP A 132 1.82 4.37 -23.48
C ASP A 132 2.45 3.37 -22.49
N ALA A 133 1.61 2.54 -21.83
CA ALA A 133 2.00 1.62 -20.75
C ALA A 133 3.26 0.80 -21.08
N GLU A 134 3.40 0.28 -22.30
CA GLU A 134 4.58 -0.50 -22.70
C GLU A 134 5.87 0.33 -22.69
N LYS A 135 5.82 1.57 -23.17
CA LYS A 135 6.98 2.47 -23.13
C LYS A 135 7.29 2.90 -21.70
N CYS A 136 6.25 3.07 -20.87
CA CYS A 136 6.40 3.44 -19.48
C CYS A 136 7.17 2.39 -18.67
N LEU A 137 7.06 1.10 -19.00
CA LEU A 137 7.82 0.04 -18.34
C LEU A 137 9.35 0.23 -18.42
N GLU A 138 9.82 0.88 -19.49
CA GLU A 138 11.25 1.11 -19.73
C GLU A 138 11.79 2.39 -19.10
N LYS A 139 10.89 3.26 -18.59
CA LYS A 139 11.25 4.53 -17.94
C LYS A 139 11.72 4.35 -16.50
N TYR A 140 12.39 5.38 -16.01
CA TYR A 140 12.77 5.55 -14.61
C TYR A 140 11.83 6.52 -13.89
N PRO A 141 11.75 6.49 -12.55
CA PRO A 141 10.85 7.37 -11.79
C PRO A 141 11.04 8.87 -12.06
N HIS A 142 12.27 9.31 -12.29
CA HIS A 142 12.58 10.73 -12.54
C HIS A 142 12.04 11.26 -13.89
N GLU A 143 11.68 10.35 -14.82
CA GLU A 143 11.09 10.71 -16.13
C GLU A 143 9.56 10.88 -16.08
N LEU A 144 8.95 10.81 -14.88
CA LEU A 144 7.52 10.75 -14.68
C LEU A 144 7.02 11.90 -13.80
N SER A 145 5.80 12.38 -14.08
CA SER A 145 5.12 13.36 -13.23
C SER A 145 4.74 12.78 -11.86
N GLY A 146 4.43 13.62 -10.88
CA GLY A 146 3.99 13.18 -9.55
C GLY A 146 2.75 12.28 -9.60
N GLY A 147 1.73 12.66 -10.38
CA GLY A 147 0.53 11.86 -10.56
C GLY A 147 0.80 10.51 -11.25
N MET A 148 1.72 10.45 -12.23
CA MET A 148 2.13 9.18 -12.84
C MET A 148 2.85 8.27 -11.84
N ARG A 149 3.76 8.83 -11.03
CA ARG A 149 4.43 8.06 -9.97
C ARG A 149 3.45 7.47 -8.98
N GLN A 150 2.43 8.26 -8.59
CA GLN A 150 1.38 7.77 -7.69
C GLN A 150 0.57 6.62 -8.31
N ARG A 151 0.16 6.75 -9.58
CA ARG A 151 -0.53 5.68 -10.32
C ARG A 151 0.32 4.41 -10.43
N ILE A 152 1.62 4.55 -10.62
CA ILE A 152 2.56 3.42 -10.65
C ILE A 152 2.68 2.74 -9.28
N MET A 153 2.70 3.50 -8.18
CA MET A 153 2.67 2.90 -6.84
C MET A 153 1.40 2.10 -6.60
N ILE A 154 0.25 2.63 -7.05
CA ILE A 154 -1.01 1.88 -7.02
C ILE A 154 -0.88 0.60 -7.86
N ALA A 155 -0.33 0.67 -9.08
CA ALA A 155 -0.08 -0.49 -9.92
C ALA A 155 0.81 -1.54 -9.23
N MET A 156 1.89 -1.10 -8.57
CA MET A 156 2.79 -2.00 -7.83
C MET A 156 2.08 -2.69 -6.66
N ALA A 157 1.21 -1.98 -5.95
CA ALA A 157 0.44 -2.55 -4.85
C ALA A 157 -0.62 -3.55 -5.33
N LEU A 158 -1.19 -3.34 -6.52
CA LEU A 158 -2.31 -4.12 -7.05
C LEU A 158 -1.92 -5.26 -7.99
N VAL A 159 -0.67 -5.34 -8.44
CA VAL A 159 -0.24 -6.32 -9.46
C VAL A 159 -0.38 -7.79 -9.02
N THR A 160 -0.45 -8.03 -7.72
CA THR A 160 -0.70 -9.34 -7.11
C THR A 160 -2.17 -9.63 -6.88
N HIS A 161 -3.07 -8.69 -7.18
CA HIS A 161 -4.51 -8.78 -6.90
C HIS A 161 -4.84 -9.04 -5.42
N PRO A 162 -4.41 -8.17 -4.49
CA PRO A 162 -4.64 -8.36 -3.06
C PRO A 162 -6.14 -8.26 -2.70
N ASN A 163 -6.54 -8.94 -1.63
CA ASN A 163 -7.89 -8.84 -1.07
C ASN A 163 -8.09 -7.55 -0.25
N LEU A 164 -7.01 -7.00 0.31
CA LEU A 164 -7.01 -5.74 1.07
C LEU A 164 -5.90 -4.82 0.58
N LEU A 165 -6.25 -3.59 0.27
CA LEU A 165 -5.33 -2.49 0.02
C LEU A 165 -5.38 -1.50 1.18
N ILE A 166 -4.26 -1.29 1.85
CA ILE A 166 -4.09 -0.20 2.83
C ILE A 166 -3.48 0.99 2.09
N ALA A 167 -4.14 2.13 2.12
CA ALA A 167 -3.67 3.35 1.48
C ALA A 167 -3.42 4.42 2.54
N ASP A 168 -2.14 4.60 2.89
CA ASP A 168 -1.72 5.57 3.91
C ASP A 168 -1.45 6.93 3.26
N GLU A 169 -2.41 7.84 3.39
CA GLU A 169 -2.39 9.19 2.83
C GLU A 169 -1.96 9.21 1.34
N PRO A 170 -2.63 8.46 0.47
CA PRO A 170 -2.15 8.18 -0.90
C PRO A 170 -2.12 9.42 -1.82
N THR A 171 -2.60 10.56 -1.34
CA THR A 171 -2.69 11.78 -2.14
C THR A 171 -1.96 12.97 -1.52
N THR A 172 -1.26 12.78 -0.43
CA THR A 172 -0.49 13.80 0.27
C THR A 172 0.57 14.38 -0.62
N ALA A 173 0.91 15.41 -0.97
CA ALA A 173 1.89 15.97 -1.91
C ALA A 173 1.43 16.07 -3.38
N LEU A 174 0.14 15.86 -3.63
CA LEU A 174 -0.45 16.09 -4.95
C LEU A 174 -1.36 17.33 -4.92
N ASP A 175 -1.52 17.98 -6.07
CA ASP A 175 -2.52 19.05 -6.20
C ASP A 175 -3.94 18.49 -6.11
N VAL A 176 -4.90 19.36 -5.74
CA VAL A 176 -6.30 18.96 -5.47
C VAL A 176 -6.96 18.24 -6.65
N THR A 177 -6.63 18.63 -7.88
CA THR A 177 -7.20 18.02 -9.09
C THR A 177 -6.70 16.58 -9.25
N ILE A 178 -5.40 16.37 -9.08
CA ILE A 178 -4.80 15.03 -9.15
C ILE A 178 -5.27 14.17 -7.97
N GLN A 179 -5.43 14.73 -6.76
CA GLN A 179 -5.99 14.02 -5.62
C GLN A 179 -7.36 13.42 -5.95
N ALA A 180 -8.28 14.24 -6.49
CA ALA A 180 -9.61 13.78 -6.86
C ALA A 180 -9.57 12.65 -7.91
N GLN A 181 -8.67 12.75 -8.91
CA GLN A 181 -8.47 11.71 -9.92
C GLN A 181 -7.97 10.40 -9.29
N ILE A 182 -7.00 10.45 -8.39
CA ILE A 182 -6.46 9.26 -7.70
C ILE A 182 -7.53 8.58 -6.85
N ILE A 183 -8.33 9.34 -6.10
CA ILE A 183 -9.43 8.78 -5.29
C ILE A 183 -10.50 8.13 -6.18
N SER A 184 -10.89 8.79 -7.29
CA SER A 184 -11.83 8.20 -8.25
C SER A 184 -11.29 6.90 -8.84
N LEU A 185 -10.03 6.89 -9.27
CA LEU A 185 -9.35 5.70 -9.78
C LEU A 185 -9.37 4.56 -8.73
N MET A 186 -9.04 4.84 -7.48
CA MET A 186 -9.05 3.82 -6.43
C MET A 186 -10.46 3.23 -6.21
N LYS A 187 -11.51 4.06 -6.26
CA LYS A 187 -12.92 3.60 -6.15
C LYS A 187 -13.31 2.70 -7.33
N GLU A 188 -12.86 3.01 -8.54
CA GLU A 188 -13.10 2.19 -9.73
C GLU A 188 -12.36 0.85 -9.66
N LEU A 189 -11.07 0.88 -9.27
CA LEU A 189 -10.25 -0.30 -9.08
C LEU A 189 -10.81 -1.22 -8.00
N GLN A 190 -11.29 -0.66 -6.88
CA GLN A 190 -11.96 -1.40 -5.83
C GLN A 190 -13.14 -2.23 -6.36
N LYS A 191 -14.03 -1.58 -7.12
CA LYS A 191 -15.21 -2.24 -7.71
C LYS A 191 -14.80 -3.32 -8.73
N LYS A 192 -13.83 -2.99 -9.59
CA LYS A 192 -13.37 -3.86 -10.67
C LYS A 192 -12.65 -5.11 -10.18
N MET A 193 -11.87 -4.98 -9.09
CA MET A 193 -11.09 -6.06 -8.51
C MET A 193 -11.80 -6.77 -7.36
N GLY A 194 -12.89 -6.20 -6.81
CA GLY A 194 -13.62 -6.76 -5.68
C GLY A 194 -12.88 -6.70 -4.35
N MET A 195 -11.82 -5.90 -4.25
CA MET A 195 -10.99 -5.79 -3.05
C MET A 195 -11.60 -4.86 -2.00
N SER A 196 -11.09 -4.94 -0.77
CA SER A 196 -11.35 -3.98 0.30
C SER A 196 -10.29 -2.90 0.31
N ILE A 197 -10.64 -1.68 0.71
CA ILE A 197 -9.67 -0.59 0.90
C ILE A 197 -9.77 -0.07 2.33
N ASP A 198 -8.63 0.04 3.00
CA ASP A 198 -8.45 0.82 4.22
C ASP A 198 -7.74 2.13 3.86
N LEU A 199 -8.50 3.24 3.86
CA LEU A 199 -8.01 4.56 3.46
C LEU A 199 -7.69 5.40 4.69
N ILE A 200 -6.42 5.67 4.89
CA ILE A 200 -5.95 6.57 5.94
C ILE A 200 -5.84 7.97 5.36
N THR A 201 -6.49 8.94 6.00
CA THR A 201 -6.46 10.34 5.57
C THR A 201 -6.64 11.28 6.77
N HIS A 202 -6.19 12.51 6.62
CA HIS A 202 -6.48 13.60 7.55
C HIS A 202 -7.53 14.58 6.98
N TYR A 203 -8.02 14.36 5.75
CA TYR A 203 -9.08 15.15 5.13
C TYR A 203 -10.44 14.45 5.23
N LEU A 204 -11.45 15.17 5.70
CA LEU A 204 -12.86 14.69 5.81
C LEU A 204 -13.64 14.80 4.49
N GLY A 205 -13.08 15.38 3.45
CA GLY A 205 -13.74 15.65 2.17
C GLY A 205 -13.42 14.64 1.05
N VAL A 206 -12.96 13.45 1.40
CA VAL A 206 -12.58 12.41 0.41
C VAL A 206 -13.71 11.42 0.14
#